data_4cc65f1deb1b6c8a1ad030ef6dec2132
#
_entry.id   4cc65f1deb1b6c8a1ad030ef6dec2132
#
_cell.length_a   1.000
_cell.length_b   1.000
_cell.length_c   1.000
_cell.angle_alpha   90.00
_cell.angle_beta   90.00
_cell.angle_gamma   90.00
#
_symmetry.space_group_name_H-M   'P 1'
#
loop_
_entity.id
_entity.type
_entity.pdbx_description
1 polymer ?
#
loop_
_entity_poly.entity_id
_entity_poly.type
_entity_poly.pdbx_seq_one_letter_code
_entity_poly.pdbx_strand_id
1 'polypeptide(L)'
;DDLDARKLFDDDVKKFEIQFMEQELSILDEVQYGKEAGQKLKYLADKGKKIWVTSSSQVLLSKEVLSWLVGRVSIVKLYPFSLNEFWLARSQKEFTSDILSRGVWEHAIYGGYPKVVLTGGLELKKTILQDLRETMILKDVARAFSIDDLTKLELFSKYMAHLIGGIVVPSRIASELSLSFQTVNKYLNAL
;
A
#
# COMPACT_ATOMS: atom_id res chain seq x y z
N ASP A 1 14.88 7.87 -2.78
CA ASP A 1 15.74 7.02 -1.95
C ASP A 1 17.18 7.51 -2.01
N ASP A 2 17.59 8.25 -1.00
CA ASP A 2 19.00 8.59 -0.80
C ASP A 2 19.67 7.40 -0.11
N LEU A 3 20.52 6.70 -0.86
CA LEU A 3 21.22 5.50 -0.37
C LEU A 3 22.17 5.82 0.79
N ASP A 4 22.77 7.00 0.78
CA ASP A 4 23.69 7.42 1.84
C ASP A 4 22.93 7.75 3.13
N ALA A 5 21.79 8.45 3.02
CA ALA A 5 20.89 8.69 4.14
C ALA A 5 20.37 7.38 4.74
N ARG A 6 19.95 6.43 3.91
CA ARG A 6 19.48 5.12 4.36
C ARG A 6 20.60 4.33 5.05
N LYS A 7 21.77 4.29 4.45
CA LYS A 7 22.94 3.62 5.07
C LYS A 7 23.27 4.25 6.41
N LEU A 8 23.26 5.57 6.50
CA LEU A 8 23.53 6.25 7.75
C LEU A 8 22.44 6.00 8.81
N PHE A 9 21.17 5.98 8.41
CA PHE A 9 20.06 5.58 9.29
C PHE A 9 20.26 4.15 9.81
N ASP A 10 20.71 3.23 8.95
CA ASP A 10 20.91 1.83 9.31
C ASP A 10 22.13 1.61 10.21
N ASP A 11 23.21 2.36 10.01
CA ASP A 11 24.49 2.15 10.70
C ASP A 11 24.66 3.04 11.94
N ASP A 12 24.25 4.31 11.90
CA ASP A 12 24.43 5.29 12.98
C ASP A 12 23.30 6.33 13.01
N VAL A 13 22.25 6.03 13.75
CA VAL A 13 21.08 6.93 13.88
C VAL A 13 21.40 8.29 14.51
N LYS A 14 22.47 8.39 15.31
CA LYS A 14 22.89 9.66 15.93
C LYS A 14 23.51 10.60 14.90
N LYS A 15 24.35 10.05 14.02
CA LYS A 15 24.91 10.81 12.90
C LYS A 15 23.82 11.17 11.90
N PHE A 16 22.89 10.24 11.62
CA PHE A 16 21.73 10.51 10.80
C PHE A 16 20.89 11.67 11.33
N GLU A 17 20.63 11.70 12.65
CA GLU A 17 19.93 12.80 13.32
C GLU A 17 20.61 14.14 13.07
N ILE A 18 21.92 14.21 13.26
CA ILE A 18 22.72 15.45 13.11
C ILE A 18 22.69 15.92 11.66
N GLN A 19 22.84 15.01 10.70
CA GLN A 19 23.04 15.36 9.30
C GLN A 19 21.72 15.63 8.54
N PHE A 20 20.64 14.92 8.90
CA PHE A 20 19.40 14.94 8.11
C PHE A 20 18.17 15.44 8.87
N MET A 21 18.24 15.69 10.17
CA MET A 21 17.09 16.08 10.98
C MET A 21 17.25 17.45 11.66
N GLU A 22 17.87 18.40 10.98
CA GLU A 22 17.95 19.79 11.42
C GLU A 22 16.62 20.54 11.27
N GLN A 23 15.79 20.11 10.34
CA GLN A 23 14.50 20.71 10.03
C GLN A 23 13.46 20.40 11.10
N GLU A 24 12.44 21.28 11.19
CA GLU A 24 11.33 21.09 12.13
C GLU A 24 10.57 19.78 11.93
N LEU A 25 10.44 19.33 10.66
CA LEU A 25 9.76 18.10 10.27
C LEU A 25 10.65 17.30 9.30
N SER A 26 10.81 16.04 9.58
CA SER A 26 11.49 15.08 8.69
C SER A 26 10.49 14.05 8.17
N ILE A 27 10.58 13.72 6.89
CA ILE A 27 9.74 12.70 6.26
C ILE A 27 10.63 11.52 5.87
N LEU A 28 10.33 10.34 6.39
CA LEU A 28 11.04 9.09 6.09
C LEU A 28 10.12 8.18 5.31
N ASP A 29 10.48 7.93 4.05
CA ASP A 29 9.70 7.11 3.13
C ASP A 29 10.08 5.63 3.24
N GLU A 30 9.05 4.75 3.21
CA GLU A 30 9.22 3.28 3.27
C GLU A 30 10.07 2.79 4.45
N VAL A 31 9.84 3.36 5.62
CA VAL A 31 10.66 3.18 6.82
C VAL A 31 10.75 1.73 7.32
N GLN A 32 9.78 0.88 6.97
CA GLN A 32 9.78 -0.54 7.35
C GLN A 32 10.95 -1.35 6.76
N TYR A 33 11.65 -0.80 5.78
CA TYR A 33 12.83 -1.45 5.20
C TYR A 33 14.14 -1.04 5.89
N GLY A 34 14.10 -0.11 6.84
CA GLY A 34 15.26 0.25 7.65
C GLY A 34 15.57 -0.80 8.71
N LYS A 35 16.84 -1.06 8.96
CA LYS A 35 17.28 -1.98 10.03
C LYS A 35 16.89 -1.40 11.39
N GLU A 36 16.21 -2.23 12.22
CA GLU A 36 15.79 -1.82 13.56
C GLU A 36 15.02 -0.48 13.59
N ALA A 37 14.27 -0.20 12.52
CA ALA A 37 13.61 1.08 12.30
C ALA A 37 12.76 1.52 13.49
N GLY A 38 12.02 0.61 14.11
CA GLY A 38 11.20 0.93 15.28
C GLY A 38 11.98 1.48 16.47
N GLN A 39 13.13 0.88 16.78
CA GLN A 39 13.99 1.34 17.89
C GLN A 39 14.60 2.72 17.59
N LYS A 40 15.06 2.92 16.36
CA LYS A 40 15.64 4.18 15.90
C LYS A 40 14.63 5.31 15.86
N LEU A 41 13.43 5.04 15.35
CA LEU A 41 12.33 5.99 15.39
C LEU A 41 11.89 6.33 16.81
N LYS A 42 11.89 5.35 17.71
CA LYS A 42 11.65 5.62 19.13
C LYS A 42 12.70 6.56 19.71
N TYR A 43 13.98 6.30 19.45
CA TYR A 43 15.07 7.18 19.88
C TYR A 43 14.88 8.61 19.38
N LEU A 44 14.58 8.79 18.09
CA LEU A 44 14.35 10.11 17.48
C LEU A 44 13.12 10.81 18.08
N ALA A 45 12.03 10.08 18.28
CA ALA A 45 10.80 10.61 18.89
C ALA A 45 11.04 11.02 20.36
N ASP A 46 11.80 10.22 21.13
CA ASP A 46 12.16 10.54 22.53
C ASP A 46 13.11 11.78 22.61
N LYS A 47 13.78 12.13 21.51
CA LYS A 47 14.55 13.39 21.35
C LYS A 47 13.66 14.57 20.92
N GLY A 48 12.37 14.39 20.80
CA GLY A 48 11.42 15.44 20.41
C GLY A 48 11.40 15.75 18.90
N LYS A 49 12.01 14.91 18.05
CA LYS A 49 11.97 15.10 16.59
C LYS A 49 10.55 14.85 16.06
N LYS A 50 10.04 15.76 15.23
CA LYS A 50 8.79 15.56 14.51
C LYS A 50 9.07 14.77 13.24
N ILE A 51 8.49 13.59 13.14
CA ILE A 51 8.77 12.66 12.05
C ILE A 51 7.46 12.16 11.45
N TRP A 52 7.35 12.28 10.14
CA TRP A 52 6.35 11.56 9.37
C TRP A 52 7.01 10.35 8.72
N VAL A 53 6.37 9.21 8.81
CA VAL A 53 6.83 8.00 8.17
C VAL A 53 5.77 7.49 7.21
N THR A 54 6.20 6.99 6.05
CA THR A 54 5.32 6.29 5.13
C THR A 54 5.64 4.80 5.11
N SER A 55 4.67 4.01 4.74
CA SER A 55 4.83 2.57 4.51
C SER A 55 3.76 2.08 3.55
N SER A 56 4.16 1.32 2.55
CA SER A 56 3.26 0.61 1.64
C SER A 56 2.70 -0.68 2.26
N SER A 57 3.27 -1.17 3.37
CA SER A 57 2.86 -2.41 4.02
C SER A 57 2.50 -2.21 5.49
N GLN A 58 1.21 -2.27 5.78
CA GLN A 58 0.73 -2.22 7.17
C GLN A 58 1.25 -3.38 8.01
N VAL A 59 1.41 -4.56 7.42
CA VAL A 59 1.89 -5.77 8.13
C VAL A 59 3.34 -5.59 8.57
N LEU A 60 4.22 -5.18 7.65
CA LEU A 60 5.62 -4.93 7.97
C LEU A 60 5.77 -3.76 8.94
N LEU A 61 5.02 -2.67 8.72
CA LEU A 61 5.03 -1.52 9.62
C LEU A 61 4.62 -1.92 11.04
N SER A 62 3.55 -2.69 11.19
CA SER A 62 3.07 -3.14 12.51
C SER A 62 4.09 -4.02 13.21
N LYS A 63 4.70 -4.94 12.50
CA LYS A 63 5.65 -5.90 13.04
C LYS A 63 6.99 -5.26 13.41
N GLU A 64 7.55 -4.47 12.50
CA GLU A 64 8.93 -3.98 12.62
C GLU A 64 9.03 -2.60 13.31
N VAL A 65 7.95 -1.81 13.30
CA VAL A 65 8.00 -0.40 13.72
C VAL A 65 7.02 -0.09 14.85
N LEU A 66 5.73 -0.35 14.68
CA LEU A 66 4.71 0.14 15.59
C LEU A 66 4.81 -0.44 17.01
N SER A 67 5.30 -1.66 17.16
CA SER A 67 5.53 -2.28 18.48
C SER A 67 6.45 -1.45 19.39
N TRP A 68 7.35 -0.67 18.81
CA TRP A 68 8.29 0.20 19.51
C TRP A 68 7.76 1.61 19.81
N LEU A 69 6.70 2.03 19.09
CA LEU A 69 6.17 3.39 19.10
C LEU A 69 4.85 3.55 19.88
N VAL A 70 4.52 2.61 20.73
CA VAL A 70 3.28 2.67 21.54
C VAL A 70 3.22 4.00 22.31
N GLY A 71 2.11 4.73 22.14
CA GLY A 71 1.88 6.04 22.74
C GLY A 71 2.66 7.21 22.11
N ARG A 72 3.41 6.99 21.01
CA ARG A 72 4.24 7.99 20.33
C ARG A 72 3.87 8.21 18.87
N VAL A 73 2.89 7.50 18.36
CA VAL A 73 2.53 7.53 16.95
C VAL A 73 1.03 7.71 16.75
N SER A 74 0.69 8.52 15.76
CA SER A 74 -0.66 8.60 15.20
C SER A 74 -0.65 7.98 13.81
N ILE A 75 -1.58 7.05 13.55
CA ILE A 75 -1.65 6.33 12.28
C ILE A 75 -2.73 6.96 11.41
N VAL A 76 -2.34 7.37 10.20
CA VAL A 76 -3.25 7.87 9.17
C VAL A 76 -3.24 6.87 8.01
N LYS A 77 -4.41 6.33 7.67
CA LYS A 77 -4.57 5.45 6.52
C LYS A 77 -4.97 6.29 5.31
N LEU A 78 -4.17 6.19 4.25
CA LEU A 78 -4.49 6.79 2.96
C LEU A 78 -5.17 5.73 2.08
N TYR A 79 -6.40 6.00 1.71
CA TYR A 79 -7.18 5.17 0.79
C TYR A 79 -7.14 5.75 -0.62
N PRO A 80 -7.45 4.96 -1.65
CA PRO A 80 -7.79 5.50 -2.96
C PRO A 80 -8.92 6.53 -2.84
N PHE A 81 -9.04 7.43 -3.81
CA PHE A 81 -10.08 8.45 -3.79
C PHE A 81 -11.47 7.86 -3.62
N SER A 82 -12.21 8.38 -2.67
CA SER A 82 -13.65 8.19 -2.57
C SER A 82 -14.36 8.80 -3.80
N LEU A 83 -15.62 8.49 -4.01
CA LEU A 83 -16.37 9.06 -5.13
C LEU A 83 -16.43 10.62 -5.05
N ASN A 84 -16.48 11.18 -3.85
CA ASN A 84 -16.44 12.63 -3.68
C ASN A 84 -15.08 13.23 -4.09
N GLU A 85 -13.98 12.62 -3.64
CA GLU A 85 -12.62 13.04 -4.03
C GLU A 85 -12.37 12.83 -5.52
N PHE A 86 -12.94 11.79 -6.13
CA PHE A 86 -12.91 11.56 -7.58
C PHE A 86 -13.50 12.75 -8.35
N TRP A 87 -14.64 13.28 -7.91
CA TRP A 87 -15.26 14.46 -8.52
C TRP A 87 -14.45 15.72 -8.30
N LEU A 88 -13.96 15.92 -7.09
CA LEU A 88 -13.12 17.09 -6.75
C LEU A 88 -11.81 17.09 -7.56
N ALA A 89 -11.15 15.94 -7.68
CA ALA A 89 -9.92 15.78 -8.45
C ALA A 89 -10.08 16.12 -9.94
N ARG A 90 -11.27 15.94 -10.48
CA ARG A 90 -11.61 16.29 -11.87
C ARG A 90 -12.12 17.70 -12.08
N SER A 91 -12.22 18.48 -11.00
CA SER A 91 -12.78 19.83 -11.03
C SER A 91 -14.18 19.89 -11.67
N GLN A 92 -14.98 18.83 -11.48
CA GLN A 92 -16.33 18.75 -12.01
C GLN A 92 -17.24 19.75 -11.31
N LYS A 93 -17.81 20.70 -12.04
CA LYS A 93 -18.63 21.79 -11.51
C LYS A 93 -20.14 21.55 -11.69
N GLU A 94 -20.51 20.85 -12.74
CA GLU A 94 -21.90 20.59 -13.07
C GLU A 94 -22.22 19.10 -12.94
N PHE A 95 -23.33 18.78 -12.33
CA PHE A 95 -23.78 17.41 -12.08
C PHE A 95 -25.17 17.20 -12.68
N THR A 96 -25.18 16.61 -13.87
CA THR A 96 -26.42 16.04 -14.43
C THR A 96 -26.50 14.56 -14.06
N SER A 97 -27.69 13.97 -14.18
CA SER A 97 -27.89 12.52 -13.93
C SER A 97 -26.95 11.65 -14.75
N ASP A 98 -26.70 12.05 -15.99
CA ASP A 98 -25.82 11.30 -16.92
C ASP A 98 -24.35 11.40 -16.51
N ILE A 99 -23.89 12.58 -16.10
CA ILE A 99 -22.53 12.80 -15.60
C ILE A 99 -22.33 11.98 -14.34
N LEU A 100 -23.27 12.02 -13.40
CA LEU A 100 -23.19 11.24 -12.16
C LEU A 100 -23.13 9.74 -12.46
N SER A 101 -24.04 9.23 -13.29
CA SER A 101 -24.08 7.81 -13.65
C SER A 101 -22.77 7.34 -14.29
N ARG A 102 -22.26 8.09 -15.27
CA ARG A 102 -20.97 7.78 -15.93
C ARG A 102 -19.79 7.80 -14.95
N GLY A 103 -19.75 8.78 -14.07
CA GLY A 103 -18.66 8.87 -13.09
C GLY A 103 -18.70 7.78 -12.03
N VAL A 104 -19.88 7.41 -11.56
CA VAL A 104 -20.06 6.25 -10.66
C VAL A 104 -19.60 4.96 -11.34
N TRP A 105 -20.01 4.73 -12.59
CA TRP A 105 -19.55 3.58 -13.38
C TRP A 105 -18.04 3.59 -13.59
N GLU A 106 -17.47 4.73 -13.96
CA GLU A 106 -16.04 4.86 -14.17
C GLU A 106 -15.26 4.58 -12.89
N HIS A 107 -15.70 5.15 -11.76
CA HIS A 107 -15.08 4.90 -10.46
C HIS A 107 -15.23 3.43 -10.02
N ALA A 108 -16.37 2.80 -10.31
CA ALA A 108 -16.59 1.38 -10.00
C ALA A 108 -15.67 0.45 -10.83
N ILE A 109 -15.42 0.79 -12.10
CA ILE A 109 -14.61 -0.05 -13.01
C ILE A 109 -13.10 0.19 -12.82
N TYR A 110 -12.68 1.45 -12.75
CA TYR A 110 -11.25 1.82 -12.72
C TYR A 110 -10.74 2.18 -11.33
N GLY A 111 -11.63 2.27 -10.34
CA GLY A 111 -11.27 2.59 -8.95
C GLY A 111 -10.87 4.03 -8.72
N GLY A 112 -10.38 4.30 -7.52
CA GLY A 112 -10.03 5.63 -7.03
C GLY A 112 -8.52 5.92 -6.96
N TYR A 113 -7.63 5.13 -7.58
CA TYR A 113 -6.21 5.46 -7.57
C TYR A 113 -5.97 6.83 -8.21
N PRO A 114 -5.29 7.78 -7.52
CA PRO A 114 -5.14 9.15 -8.00
C PRO A 114 -4.60 9.25 -9.42
N LYS A 115 -3.57 8.47 -9.75
CA LYS A 115 -2.98 8.41 -11.09
C LYS A 115 -4.00 7.95 -12.14
N VAL A 116 -4.84 6.98 -11.81
CA VAL A 116 -5.88 6.47 -12.72
C VAL A 116 -6.99 7.50 -12.90
N VAL A 117 -7.44 8.13 -11.82
CA VAL A 117 -8.50 9.15 -11.85
C VAL A 117 -8.11 10.35 -12.68
N LEU A 118 -6.85 10.82 -12.55
CA LEU A 118 -6.33 11.99 -13.25
C LEU A 118 -5.89 11.70 -14.70
N THR A 119 -5.83 10.43 -15.09
CA THR A 119 -5.44 10.04 -16.46
C THR A 119 -6.62 10.09 -17.40
N GLY A 120 -6.45 10.73 -18.56
CA GLY A 120 -7.39 10.69 -19.68
C GLY A 120 -7.25 9.41 -20.50
N GLY A 121 -8.38 8.91 -21.07
CA GLY A 121 -8.37 7.76 -21.95
C GLY A 121 -8.43 6.41 -21.25
N LEU A 122 -9.33 5.53 -21.72
CA LEU A 122 -9.60 4.26 -21.06
C LEU A 122 -8.46 3.26 -21.14
N GLU A 123 -7.79 3.21 -22.27
CA GLU A 123 -6.68 2.25 -22.48
C GLU A 123 -5.47 2.58 -21.59
N LEU A 124 -5.15 3.86 -21.42
CA LEU A 124 -4.07 4.27 -20.53
C LEU A 124 -4.40 3.97 -19.05
N LYS A 125 -5.65 4.12 -18.65
CA LYS A 125 -6.11 3.72 -17.30
C LYS A 125 -5.92 2.22 -17.08
N LYS A 126 -6.26 1.38 -18.06
CA LYS A 126 -6.05 -0.07 -17.97
C LYS A 126 -4.57 -0.42 -17.83
N THR A 127 -3.70 0.22 -18.63
CA THR A 127 -2.25 0.02 -18.54
C THR A 127 -1.75 0.37 -17.14
N ILE A 128 -2.13 1.53 -16.61
CA ILE A 128 -1.73 1.93 -15.25
C ILE A 128 -2.20 0.93 -14.19
N LEU A 129 -3.43 0.43 -14.31
CA LEU A 129 -3.95 -0.58 -13.37
C LEU A 129 -3.21 -1.91 -13.49
N GLN A 130 -2.82 -2.32 -14.70
CA GLN A 130 -1.99 -3.51 -14.91
C GLN A 130 -0.61 -3.35 -14.26
N ASP A 131 0.06 -2.22 -14.47
CA ASP A 131 1.35 -1.90 -13.86
C ASP A 131 1.26 -1.89 -12.33
N LEU A 132 0.21 -1.26 -11.78
CA LEU A 132 -0.05 -1.25 -10.33
C LEU A 132 -0.27 -2.66 -9.79
N ARG A 133 -1.06 -3.49 -10.48
CA ARG A 133 -1.27 -4.87 -10.08
C ARG A 133 0.03 -5.66 -10.06
N GLU A 134 0.85 -5.54 -11.09
CA GLU A 134 2.12 -6.26 -11.19
C GLU A 134 3.13 -5.80 -10.13
N THR A 135 3.19 -4.51 -9.86
CA THR A 135 4.13 -3.97 -8.88
C THR A 135 3.66 -4.15 -7.45
N MET A 136 2.42 -3.79 -7.12
CA MET A 136 1.90 -3.85 -5.75
C MET A 136 1.52 -5.28 -5.34
N ILE A 137 0.66 -5.95 -6.13
CA ILE A 137 0.14 -7.26 -5.72
C ILE A 137 1.22 -8.33 -5.86
N LEU A 138 1.87 -8.42 -7.00
CA LEU A 138 2.81 -9.52 -7.24
C LEU A 138 4.15 -9.33 -6.53
N LYS A 139 4.66 -8.11 -6.39
CA LYS A 139 5.97 -7.87 -5.76
C LYS A 139 5.85 -7.57 -4.27
N ASP A 140 5.04 -6.58 -3.90
CA ASP A 140 5.00 -6.12 -2.51
C ASP A 140 4.27 -7.11 -1.60
N VAL A 141 3.14 -7.65 -2.05
CA VAL A 141 2.40 -8.69 -1.32
C VAL A 141 3.25 -9.97 -1.19
N ALA A 142 3.86 -10.41 -2.29
CA ALA A 142 4.71 -11.60 -2.25
C ALA A 142 5.87 -11.43 -1.25
N ARG A 143 6.52 -10.26 -1.25
CA ARG A 143 7.61 -9.94 -0.34
C ARG A 143 7.14 -9.86 1.12
N ALA A 144 6.05 -9.13 1.39
CA ALA A 144 5.52 -8.94 2.74
C ALA A 144 5.08 -10.24 3.41
N PHE A 145 4.57 -11.18 2.61
CA PHE A 145 4.07 -12.47 3.09
C PHE A 145 5.00 -13.65 2.80
N SER A 146 6.21 -13.41 2.30
CA SER A 146 7.17 -14.46 1.93
C SER A 146 6.52 -15.51 1.03
N ILE A 147 5.95 -15.05 -0.09
CA ILE A 147 5.33 -15.90 -1.10
C ILE A 147 6.33 -16.11 -2.23
N ASP A 148 6.83 -17.32 -2.37
CA ASP A 148 7.85 -17.65 -3.39
C ASP A 148 7.24 -17.95 -4.77
N ASP A 149 6.02 -18.51 -4.79
CA ASP A 149 5.34 -18.90 -6.03
C ASP A 149 4.42 -17.76 -6.53
N LEU A 150 5.01 -16.84 -7.28
CA LEU A 150 4.29 -15.72 -7.88
C LEU A 150 3.23 -16.16 -8.89
N THR A 151 3.46 -17.27 -9.60
CA THR A 151 2.50 -17.78 -10.58
C THR A 151 1.22 -18.23 -9.90
N LYS A 152 1.33 -18.91 -8.77
CA LYS A 152 0.16 -19.31 -7.98
C LYS A 152 -0.55 -18.11 -7.35
N LEU A 153 0.18 -17.10 -6.88
CA LEU A 153 -0.40 -15.86 -6.37
C LEU A 153 -1.16 -15.11 -7.46
N GLU A 154 -0.61 -15.04 -8.66
CA GLU A 154 -1.27 -14.43 -9.81
C GLU A 154 -2.55 -15.17 -10.20
N LEU A 155 -2.48 -16.51 -10.31
CA LEU A 155 -3.64 -17.34 -10.59
C LEU A 155 -4.72 -17.16 -9.53
N PHE A 156 -4.32 -17.15 -8.26
CA PHE A 156 -5.23 -16.90 -7.14
C PHE A 156 -5.88 -15.51 -7.23
N SER A 157 -5.12 -14.45 -7.53
CA SER A 157 -5.67 -13.10 -7.67
C SER A 157 -6.67 -12.98 -8.82
N LYS A 158 -6.41 -13.64 -9.94
CA LYS A 158 -7.35 -13.74 -11.07
C LYS A 158 -8.62 -14.48 -10.69
N TYR A 159 -8.49 -15.58 -9.96
CA TYR A 159 -9.63 -16.35 -9.48
C TYR A 159 -10.49 -15.53 -8.53
N MET A 160 -9.88 -14.79 -7.59
CA MET A 160 -10.60 -13.89 -6.69
C MET A 160 -11.35 -12.80 -7.43
N ALA A 161 -10.78 -12.26 -8.51
CA ALA A 161 -11.46 -11.28 -9.35
C ALA A 161 -12.72 -11.83 -10.02
N HIS A 162 -12.77 -13.13 -10.37
CA HIS A 162 -13.97 -13.79 -10.89
C HIS A 162 -15.02 -14.06 -9.81
N LEU A 163 -14.63 -14.09 -8.54
CA LEU A 163 -15.55 -14.29 -7.41
C LEU A 163 -16.17 -12.99 -6.87
N ILE A 164 -15.92 -11.85 -7.51
CA ILE A 164 -16.49 -10.57 -7.06
C ILE A 164 -18.02 -10.67 -6.94
N GLY A 165 -18.55 -10.34 -5.76
CA GLY A 165 -19.98 -10.48 -5.45
C GLY A 165 -20.43 -11.89 -5.06
N GLY A 166 -19.53 -12.89 -5.09
CA GLY A 166 -19.79 -14.25 -4.67
C GLY A 166 -19.32 -14.56 -3.25
N ILE A 167 -19.54 -15.78 -2.82
CA ILE A 167 -19.10 -16.28 -1.50
C ILE A 167 -17.72 -16.91 -1.64
N VAL A 168 -16.78 -16.43 -0.83
CA VAL A 168 -15.43 -16.99 -0.77
C VAL A 168 -15.42 -18.22 0.14
N VAL A 169 -15.19 -19.40 -0.44
CA VAL A 169 -15.08 -20.66 0.28
C VAL A 169 -13.65 -21.20 0.12
N PRO A 170 -12.76 -21.06 1.13
CA PRO A 170 -11.34 -21.41 1.01
C PRO A 170 -11.07 -22.86 0.59
N SER A 171 -11.87 -23.82 1.06
CA SER A 171 -11.73 -25.23 0.69
C SER A 171 -12.03 -25.50 -0.78
N ARG A 172 -13.02 -24.79 -1.35
CA ARG A 172 -13.35 -24.87 -2.77
C ARG A 172 -12.22 -24.28 -3.63
N ILE A 173 -11.70 -23.12 -3.24
CA ILE A 173 -10.58 -22.49 -3.92
C ILE A 173 -9.35 -23.40 -3.90
N ALA A 174 -9.06 -24.02 -2.75
CA ALA A 174 -7.96 -24.98 -2.61
C ALA A 174 -8.07 -26.13 -3.62
N SER A 175 -9.27 -26.70 -3.75
CA SER A 175 -9.54 -27.77 -4.71
C SER A 175 -9.40 -27.32 -6.16
N GLU A 176 -10.02 -26.18 -6.53
CA GLU A 176 -10.06 -25.69 -7.91
C GLU A 176 -8.68 -25.21 -8.41
N LEU A 177 -7.87 -24.62 -7.53
CA LEU A 177 -6.52 -24.13 -7.87
C LEU A 177 -5.41 -25.13 -7.56
N SER A 178 -5.73 -26.34 -7.08
CA SER A 178 -4.74 -27.33 -6.62
C SER A 178 -3.74 -26.75 -5.61
N LEU A 179 -4.24 -25.95 -4.66
CA LEU A 179 -3.49 -25.35 -3.58
C LEU A 179 -3.81 -26.04 -2.25
N SER A 180 -2.88 -25.96 -1.29
CA SER A 180 -3.20 -26.37 0.08
C SER A 180 -4.17 -25.36 0.72
N PHE A 181 -5.01 -25.80 1.65
CA PHE A 181 -5.89 -24.93 2.43
C PHE A 181 -5.11 -23.84 3.16
N GLN A 182 -3.92 -24.19 3.67
CA GLN A 182 -3.03 -23.23 4.35
C GLN A 182 -2.52 -22.15 3.39
N THR A 183 -2.15 -22.53 2.14
CA THR A 183 -1.73 -21.59 1.10
C THR A 183 -2.85 -20.63 0.72
N VAL A 184 -4.07 -21.14 0.56
CA VAL A 184 -5.25 -20.31 0.26
C VAL A 184 -5.49 -19.30 1.38
N ASN A 185 -5.46 -19.71 2.64
CA ASN A 185 -5.61 -18.79 3.77
C ASN A 185 -4.47 -17.76 3.85
N LYS A 186 -3.24 -18.17 3.56
CA LYS A 186 -2.10 -17.25 3.47
C LYS A 186 -2.34 -16.18 2.40
N TYR A 187 -2.82 -16.58 1.22
CA TYR A 187 -3.09 -15.66 0.11
C TYR A 187 -4.30 -14.76 0.37
N LEU A 188 -5.37 -15.29 1.00
CA LEU A 188 -6.52 -14.48 1.43
C LEU A 188 -6.14 -13.39 2.45
N ASN A 189 -5.21 -13.68 3.34
CA ASN A 189 -4.71 -12.72 4.31
C ASN A 189 -3.73 -11.70 3.70
N ALA A 190 -3.20 -12.00 2.53
CA ALA A 190 -2.23 -11.17 1.84
C ALA A 190 -2.88 -10.14 0.89
N LEU A 191 -4.06 -10.45 0.34
CA LEU A 191 -4.85 -9.58 -0.55
C LEU A 191 -5.87 -8.73 0.22
#